data_00256fc0402a4d8a78ad59dc4a8d9ce8
#
_entry.id   00256fc0402a4d8a78ad59dc4a8d9ce8
#
_cell.length_a   1.000
_cell.length_b   1.000
_cell.length_c   1.000
_cell.angle_alpha   90.00
_cell.angle_beta   90.00
_cell.angle_gamma   90.00
#
_symmetry.space_group_name_H-M   'P 1'
#
loop_
_entity.id
_entity.type
_entity.pdbx_description
1 polymer ?
#
loop_
_entity_poly.entity_id
_entity_poly.type
_entity_poly.pdbx_seq_one_letter_code
_entity_poly.pdbx_strand_id
1 'polypeptide(L)'
;MYYDGTGVEQSDEKAVEWYKKAAEQGDAAAQCNLGYMYKNGRGVEQSDEKAVKWVLKAADQGYADAQYHLGYMYSNGFGVEESDEKAVEWYLKAAEQGYVTAQLCLGTMYSQGTGVEESDEKAAEWFQKAAEQGDASAQCALGLMYKYGIGVEQSYEKAAKWVQKAAEQGDADAQYKLGVMYENGRGVEQSYEKAVEWYLKAAEQGLADAQCNLGAMYGNGTGVEQSYEKALEWFQKAAEQGFADAQCDLGYMYDNGTGVEQSYEKALEWYLKAAEQGLADAQYFLGEKYYNGIGVARSYEKAVAWFLKAAKQGFAYAQFRLGFMYDCGRGVEQSDAKAREWYQKAAEQGDELAIEALDWLNDK
;
A
#
# COMPACT_ATOMS: atom_id res chain seq x y z
N MET A 1 -34.43 -2.74 19.32
CA MET A 1 -34.79 -1.99 20.54
C MET A 1 -33.74 -2.17 21.64
N TYR A 2 -33.71 -3.31 22.40
CA TYR A 2 -32.74 -3.45 23.51
C TYR A 2 -31.28 -3.52 23.04
N TYR A 3 -31.00 -4.00 21.83
CA TYR A 3 -29.66 -4.09 21.28
C TYR A 3 -29.08 -2.71 20.90
N ASP A 4 -29.90 -1.84 20.36
CA ASP A 4 -29.51 -0.51 19.84
C ASP A 4 -29.99 0.67 20.69
N GLY A 5 -30.76 0.40 21.77
CA GLY A 5 -31.32 1.42 22.64
C GLY A 5 -32.50 2.21 22.03
N THR A 6 -33.06 1.75 20.90
CA THR A 6 -34.14 2.46 20.24
C THR A 6 -35.44 2.38 21.06
N GLY A 7 -35.80 3.50 21.70
CA GLY A 7 -37.03 3.63 22.51
C GLY A 7 -36.97 2.98 23.88
N VAL A 8 -35.88 2.31 24.25
CA VAL A 8 -35.64 1.70 25.56
C VAL A 8 -34.15 1.82 25.92
N GLU A 9 -33.82 1.69 27.20
CA GLU A 9 -32.44 1.61 27.64
C GLU A 9 -31.75 0.38 27.02
N GLN A 10 -30.55 0.55 26.46
CA GLN A 10 -29.78 -0.51 25.86
C GLN A 10 -29.44 -1.58 26.91
N SER A 11 -29.66 -2.85 26.56
CA SER A 11 -29.29 -4.00 27.41
C SER A 11 -29.05 -5.21 26.53
N ASP A 12 -27.79 -5.65 26.49
CA ASP A 12 -27.40 -6.84 25.73
C ASP A 12 -28.04 -8.11 26.33
N GLU A 13 -28.20 -8.22 27.64
CA GLU A 13 -28.84 -9.35 28.28
C GLU A 13 -30.30 -9.50 27.86
N LYS A 14 -31.04 -8.36 27.88
CA LYS A 14 -32.46 -8.37 27.42
C LYS A 14 -32.54 -8.63 25.92
N ALA A 15 -31.61 -8.10 25.12
CA ALA A 15 -31.56 -8.38 23.70
C ALA A 15 -31.38 -9.90 23.45
N VAL A 16 -30.47 -10.55 24.17
CA VAL A 16 -30.26 -12.00 24.11
C VAL A 16 -31.52 -12.79 24.49
N GLU A 17 -32.20 -12.40 25.56
CA GLU A 17 -33.45 -13.07 25.95
C GLU A 17 -34.51 -13.04 24.83
N TRP A 18 -34.67 -11.91 24.17
CA TRP A 18 -35.62 -11.76 23.08
C TRP A 18 -35.19 -12.48 21.82
N TYR A 19 -33.89 -12.37 21.45
CA TYR A 19 -33.35 -13.13 20.32
C TYR A 19 -33.50 -14.62 20.53
N LYS A 20 -33.24 -15.14 21.74
CA LYS A 20 -33.42 -16.55 22.06
C LYS A 20 -34.85 -17.04 21.87
N LYS A 21 -35.84 -16.27 22.35
CA LYS A 21 -37.27 -16.60 22.17
C LYS A 21 -37.67 -16.64 20.71
N ALA A 22 -37.23 -15.69 19.90
CA ALA A 22 -37.53 -15.66 18.47
C ALA A 22 -36.75 -16.75 17.70
N ALA A 23 -35.47 -16.96 18.02
CA ALA A 23 -34.62 -17.99 17.42
C ALA A 23 -35.14 -19.42 17.67
N GLU A 24 -35.70 -19.67 18.87
CA GLU A 24 -36.34 -20.95 19.22
C GLU A 24 -37.65 -21.18 18.43
N GLN A 25 -38.30 -20.11 17.96
CA GLN A 25 -39.47 -20.17 17.07
C GLN A 25 -39.07 -20.29 15.60
N GLY A 26 -37.78 -20.30 15.28
CA GLY A 26 -37.29 -20.50 13.90
C GLY A 26 -36.96 -19.21 13.16
N ASP A 27 -37.05 -18.04 13.77
CA ASP A 27 -36.70 -16.77 13.10
C ASP A 27 -35.22 -16.74 12.75
N ALA A 28 -34.89 -16.72 11.46
CA ALA A 28 -33.52 -16.79 10.96
C ALA A 28 -32.68 -15.57 11.34
N ALA A 29 -33.28 -14.37 11.32
CA ALA A 29 -32.55 -13.17 11.70
C ALA A 29 -32.22 -13.18 13.20
N ALA A 30 -33.15 -13.63 14.07
CA ALA A 30 -32.90 -13.80 15.48
C ALA A 30 -31.82 -14.87 15.77
N GLN A 31 -31.83 -15.97 15.01
CA GLN A 31 -30.79 -17.00 15.11
C GLN A 31 -29.42 -16.43 14.76
N CYS A 32 -29.29 -15.67 13.66
CA CYS A 32 -28.06 -15.04 13.26
C CYS A 32 -27.57 -14.05 14.33
N ASN A 33 -28.46 -13.15 14.80
CA ASN A 33 -28.15 -12.19 15.87
C ASN A 33 -27.72 -12.87 17.18
N LEU A 34 -28.39 -13.96 17.57
CA LEU A 34 -28.03 -14.73 18.74
C LEU A 34 -26.65 -15.37 18.59
N GLY A 35 -26.32 -15.88 17.41
CA GLY A 35 -25.00 -16.36 17.07
C GLY A 35 -23.93 -15.26 17.23
N TYR A 36 -24.20 -14.06 16.73
CA TYR A 36 -23.35 -12.90 16.91
C TYR A 36 -23.12 -12.53 18.39
N MET A 37 -24.19 -12.55 19.22
CA MET A 37 -24.09 -12.30 20.66
C MET A 37 -23.17 -13.32 21.34
N TYR A 38 -23.31 -14.62 21.02
CA TYR A 38 -22.44 -15.68 21.56
C TYR A 38 -20.98 -15.53 21.10
N LYS A 39 -20.74 -15.18 19.82
CA LYS A 39 -19.38 -14.97 19.28
C LYS A 39 -18.64 -13.87 20.02
N ASN A 40 -19.34 -12.78 20.35
CA ASN A 40 -18.73 -11.59 20.94
C ASN A 40 -18.87 -11.48 22.46
N GLY A 41 -19.53 -12.46 23.12
CA GLY A 41 -19.76 -12.43 24.56
C GLY A 41 -20.66 -11.27 25.03
N ARG A 42 -21.59 -10.81 24.16
CA ARG A 42 -22.46 -9.67 24.46
C ARG A 42 -23.75 -10.15 25.13
N GLY A 43 -23.94 -9.79 26.40
CA GLY A 43 -25.10 -10.21 27.20
C GLY A 43 -25.17 -11.72 27.50
N VAL A 44 -24.16 -12.48 27.09
CA VAL A 44 -23.96 -13.92 27.34
C VAL A 44 -22.49 -14.24 27.48
N GLU A 45 -22.14 -15.37 28.08
CA GLU A 45 -20.79 -15.92 28.04
C GLU A 45 -20.40 -16.26 26.60
N GLN A 46 -19.21 -15.81 26.17
CA GLN A 46 -18.69 -16.08 24.82
C GLN A 46 -18.58 -17.57 24.56
N SER A 47 -19.04 -18.01 23.39
CA SER A 47 -18.94 -19.40 22.96
C SER A 47 -19.07 -19.50 21.45
N ASP A 48 -17.93 -19.76 20.78
CA ASP A 48 -17.90 -19.93 19.33
C ASP A 48 -18.71 -21.15 18.86
N GLU A 49 -18.73 -22.24 19.65
CA GLU A 49 -19.54 -23.44 19.36
C GLU A 49 -21.04 -23.12 19.35
N LYS A 50 -21.52 -22.34 20.34
CA LYS A 50 -22.92 -21.90 20.38
C LYS A 50 -23.22 -20.92 19.27
N ALA A 51 -22.27 -20.03 18.94
CA ALA A 51 -22.41 -19.10 17.84
C ALA A 51 -22.61 -19.86 16.52
N VAL A 52 -21.71 -20.80 16.18
CA VAL A 52 -21.84 -21.63 14.98
C VAL A 52 -23.17 -22.36 14.92
N LYS A 53 -23.61 -22.97 16.05
CA LYS A 53 -24.87 -23.72 16.09
C LYS A 53 -26.09 -22.87 15.70
N TRP A 54 -26.12 -21.59 16.13
CA TRP A 54 -27.21 -20.70 15.82
C TRP A 54 -27.07 -20.10 14.42
N VAL A 55 -25.87 -19.69 14.01
CA VAL A 55 -25.61 -19.18 12.67
C VAL A 55 -25.91 -20.25 11.60
N LEU A 56 -25.51 -21.52 11.83
CA LEU A 56 -25.80 -22.63 10.91
C LEU A 56 -27.31 -22.81 10.70
N LYS A 57 -28.12 -22.76 11.76
CA LYS A 57 -29.59 -22.86 11.63
C LYS A 57 -30.18 -21.78 10.76
N ALA A 58 -29.68 -20.53 10.86
CA ALA A 58 -30.13 -19.42 10.03
C ALA A 58 -29.63 -19.57 8.59
N ALA A 59 -28.36 -20.00 8.41
CA ALA A 59 -27.78 -20.21 7.09
C ALA A 59 -28.49 -21.33 6.29
N ASP A 60 -28.88 -22.41 6.97
CA ASP A 60 -29.67 -23.50 6.37
C ASP A 60 -31.07 -23.07 5.95
N GLN A 61 -31.62 -22.02 6.55
CA GLN A 61 -32.87 -21.41 6.10
C GLN A 61 -32.69 -20.45 4.89
N GLY A 62 -31.44 -20.29 4.40
CA GLY A 62 -31.14 -19.40 3.29
C GLY A 62 -30.89 -17.94 3.67
N TYR A 63 -30.73 -17.61 4.95
CA TYR A 63 -30.49 -16.25 5.39
C TYR A 63 -29.06 -15.82 4.99
N ALA A 64 -28.94 -14.90 4.03
CA ALA A 64 -27.69 -14.55 3.38
C ALA A 64 -26.63 -14.02 4.36
N ASP A 65 -27.03 -13.19 5.34
CA ASP A 65 -26.12 -12.68 6.36
C ASP A 65 -25.52 -13.82 7.21
N ALA A 66 -26.35 -14.82 7.60
CA ALA A 66 -25.87 -15.98 8.33
C ALA A 66 -24.96 -16.87 7.46
N GLN A 67 -25.25 -17.01 6.18
CA GLN A 67 -24.38 -17.74 5.25
C GLN A 67 -23.01 -17.08 5.14
N TYR A 68 -22.95 -15.75 5.00
CA TYR A 68 -21.71 -15.01 5.04
C TYR A 68 -20.97 -15.22 6.37
N HIS A 69 -21.65 -15.06 7.51
CA HIS A 69 -21.02 -15.27 8.81
C HIS A 69 -20.50 -16.70 9.02
N LEU A 70 -21.23 -17.70 8.50
CA LEU A 70 -20.76 -19.09 8.57
C LEU A 70 -19.53 -19.32 7.71
N GLY A 71 -19.48 -18.74 6.50
CA GLY A 71 -18.29 -18.73 5.67
C GLY A 71 -17.09 -18.10 6.39
N TYR A 72 -17.29 -16.97 7.05
CA TYR A 72 -16.27 -16.31 7.86
C TYR A 72 -15.80 -17.17 9.05
N MET A 73 -16.71 -17.91 9.69
CA MET A 73 -16.37 -18.82 10.78
C MET A 73 -15.51 -20.00 10.30
N TYR A 74 -15.81 -20.57 9.13
CA TYR A 74 -14.98 -21.61 8.53
C TYR A 74 -13.62 -21.10 8.06
N SER A 75 -13.53 -19.90 7.47
CA SER A 75 -12.27 -19.32 7.03
C SER A 75 -11.30 -18.98 8.18
N ASN A 76 -11.81 -18.82 9.41
CA ASN A 76 -11.00 -18.45 10.57
C ASN A 76 -10.97 -19.52 11.69
N GLY A 77 -11.63 -20.65 11.51
CA GLY A 77 -11.68 -21.70 12.52
C GLY A 77 -12.46 -21.33 13.80
N PHE A 78 -13.42 -20.40 13.72
CA PHE A 78 -14.20 -19.99 14.89
C PHE A 78 -15.33 -20.97 15.21
N GLY A 79 -15.15 -21.79 16.23
CA GLY A 79 -16.10 -22.80 16.68
C GLY A 79 -16.31 -23.98 15.72
N VAL A 80 -15.53 -24.04 14.66
CA VAL A 80 -15.46 -25.11 13.66
C VAL A 80 -14.01 -25.35 13.28
N GLU A 81 -13.70 -26.49 12.70
CA GLU A 81 -12.40 -26.72 12.07
C GLU A 81 -12.28 -25.78 10.85
N GLU A 82 -11.14 -25.10 10.75
CA GLU A 82 -10.84 -24.19 9.64
C GLU A 82 -10.91 -24.91 8.30
N SER A 83 -11.63 -24.36 7.34
CA SER A 83 -11.73 -24.89 5.98
C SER A 83 -12.15 -23.79 5.02
N ASP A 84 -11.22 -23.40 4.15
CA ASP A 84 -11.46 -22.43 3.10
C ASP A 84 -12.45 -22.97 2.05
N GLU A 85 -12.45 -24.26 1.76
CA GLU A 85 -13.40 -24.88 0.83
C GLU A 85 -14.85 -24.71 1.34
N LYS A 86 -15.09 -24.96 2.63
CA LYS A 86 -16.41 -24.73 3.23
C LYS A 86 -16.75 -23.25 3.33
N ALA A 87 -15.76 -22.40 3.58
CA ALA A 87 -15.97 -20.97 3.56
C ALA A 87 -16.46 -20.49 2.19
N VAL A 88 -15.82 -20.96 1.11
CA VAL A 88 -16.24 -20.67 -0.27
C VAL A 88 -17.67 -21.14 -0.53
N GLU A 89 -18.03 -22.36 -0.11
CA GLU A 89 -19.39 -22.89 -0.31
C GLU A 89 -20.46 -21.97 0.32
N TRP A 90 -20.20 -21.48 1.52
CA TRP A 90 -21.13 -20.61 2.22
C TRP A 90 -21.12 -19.17 1.70
N TYR A 91 -19.94 -18.65 1.34
CA TYR A 91 -19.85 -17.36 0.68
C TYR A 91 -20.55 -17.35 -0.69
N LEU A 92 -20.49 -18.48 -1.44
CA LEU A 92 -21.17 -18.59 -2.73
C LEU A 92 -22.67 -18.45 -2.56
N LYS A 93 -23.27 -19.16 -1.59
CA LYS A 93 -24.71 -19.06 -1.29
C LYS A 93 -25.15 -17.64 -0.94
N ALA A 94 -24.36 -16.94 -0.12
CA ALA A 94 -24.65 -15.55 0.23
C ALA A 94 -24.45 -14.58 -0.96
N ALA A 95 -23.39 -14.77 -1.72
CA ALA A 95 -23.05 -13.92 -2.87
C ALA A 95 -24.08 -14.03 -4.04
N GLU A 96 -24.61 -15.23 -4.27
CA GLU A 96 -25.68 -15.48 -5.24
C GLU A 96 -26.98 -14.77 -4.87
N GLN A 97 -27.20 -14.50 -3.59
CA GLN A 97 -28.31 -13.68 -3.09
C GLN A 97 -28.00 -12.17 -3.14
N GLY A 98 -26.83 -11.77 -3.65
CA GLY A 98 -26.41 -10.38 -3.75
C GLY A 98 -25.70 -9.82 -2.52
N TYR A 99 -25.29 -10.66 -1.55
CA TYR A 99 -24.57 -10.18 -0.38
C TYR A 99 -23.17 -9.66 -0.76
N VAL A 100 -23.02 -8.33 -0.75
CA VAL A 100 -21.85 -7.63 -1.33
C VAL A 100 -20.52 -8.08 -0.73
N THR A 101 -20.46 -8.19 0.61
CA THR A 101 -19.23 -8.61 1.29
C THR A 101 -18.83 -10.05 0.92
N ALA A 102 -19.81 -10.95 0.73
CA ALA A 102 -19.52 -12.31 0.26
C ALA A 102 -19.00 -12.34 -1.19
N GLN A 103 -19.53 -11.46 -2.06
CA GLN A 103 -18.99 -11.30 -3.40
C GLN A 103 -17.56 -10.79 -3.40
N LEU A 104 -17.23 -9.82 -2.54
CA LEU A 104 -15.87 -9.32 -2.35
C LEU A 104 -14.94 -10.44 -1.86
N CYS A 105 -15.36 -11.22 -0.83
CA CYS A 105 -14.59 -12.36 -0.33
C CYS A 105 -14.31 -13.39 -1.42
N LEU A 106 -15.33 -13.76 -2.21
CA LEU A 106 -15.15 -14.71 -3.31
C LEU A 106 -14.19 -14.18 -4.38
N GLY A 107 -14.30 -12.91 -4.76
CA GLY A 107 -13.35 -12.28 -5.67
C GLY A 107 -11.91 -12.45 -5.18
N THR A 108 -11.67 -12.20 -3.90
CA THR A 108 -10.35 -12.37 -3.28
C THR A 108 -9.92 -13.84 -3.24
N MET A 109 -10.81 -14.76 -2.87
CA MET A 109 -10.50 -16.20 -2.77
C MET A 109 -10.16 -16.80 -4.14
N TYR A 110 -10.90 -16.44 -5.21
CA TYR A 110 -10.58 -16.86 -6.57
C TYR A 110 -9.27 -16.26 -7.08
N SER A 111 -8.97 -15.01 -6.75
CA SER A 111 -7.70 -14.36 -7.12
C SER A 111 -6.47 -14.97 -6.43
N GLN A 112 -6.64 -15.60 -5.27
CA GLN A 112 -5.56 -16.17 -4.48
C GLN A 112 -5.51 -17.71 -4.53
N GLY A 113 -6.50 -18.36 -5.12
CA GLY A 113 -6.63 -19.81 -5.08
C GLY A 113 -6.90 -20.36 -3.67
N THR A 114 -7.56 -19.58 -2.81
CA THR A 114 -7.83 -19.97 -1.42
C THR A 114 -9.15 -20.74 -1.33
N GLY A 115 -9.10 -22.04 -1.01
CA GLY A 115 -10.26 -22.94 -0.95
C GLY A 115 -10.92 -23.25 -2.31
N VAL A 116 -10.37 -22.71 -3.39
CA VAL A 116 -10.80 -22.94 -4.78
C VAL A 116 -9.59 -22.93 -5.71
N GLU A 117 -9.75 -23.45 -6.91
CA GLU A 117 -8.77 -23.26 -7.99
C GLU A 117 -8.69 -21.77 -8.34
N GLU A 118 -7.47 -21.23 -8.42
CA GLU A 118 -7.21 -19.85 -8.81
C GLU A 118 -7.83 -19.55 -10.18
N SER A 119 -8.56 -18.44 -10.27
CA SER A 119 -9.14 -17.95 -11.51
C SER A 119 -9.39 -16.46 -11.46
N ASP A 120 -8.56 -15.74 -12.18
CA ASP A 120 -8.69 -14.29 -12.33
C ASP A 120 -10.01 -13.88 -13.00
N GLU A 121 -10.51 -14.68 -13.95
CA GLU A 121 -11.79 -14.41 -14.62
C GLU A 121 -12.94 -14.46 -13.63
N LYS A 122 -12.99 -15.49 -12.76
CA LYS A 122 -14.04 -15.60 -11.73
C LYS A 122 -13.88 -14.52 -10.67
N ALA A 123 -12.63 -14.19 -10.32
CA ALA A 123 -12.37 -13.06 -9.41
C ALA A 123 -12.93 -11.76 -9.97
N ALA A 124 -12.67 -11.47 -11.24
CA ALA A 124 -13.22 -10.30 -11.93
C ALA A 124 -14.75 -10.27 -11.96
N GLU A 125 -15.39 -11.42 -12.22
CA GLU A 125 -16.86 -11.55 -12.21
C GLU A 125 -17.45 -11.20 -10.83
N TRP A 126 -16.86 -11.70 -9.76
CA TRP A 126 -17.35 -11.44 -8.41
C TRP A 126 -17.07 -9.99 -7.97
N PHE A 127 -15.86 -9.48 -8.24
CA PHE A 127 -15.57 -8.07 -7.98
C PHE A 127 -16.48 -7.14 -8.78
N GLN A 128 -16.82 -7.49 -10.02
CA GLN A 128 -17.76 -6.68 -10.82
C GLN A 128 -19.14 -6.61 -10.17
N LYS A 129 -19.69 -7.74 -9.70
CA LYS A 129 -20.98 -7.76 -9.00
C LYS A 129 -20.99 -6.88 -7.75
N ALA A 130 -19.93 -6.96 -6.94
CA ALA A 130 -19.81 -6.13 -5.74
C ALA A 130 -19.59 -4.64 -6.09
N ALA A 131 -18.77 -4.34 -7.10
CA ALA A 131 -18.50 -2.98 -7.58
C ALA A 131 -19.74 -2.30 -8.16
N GLU A 132 -20.59 -3.03 -8.87
CA GLU A 132 -21.87 -2.54 -9.40
C GLU A 132 -22.87 -2.19 -8.29
N GLN A 133 -22.77 -2.86 -7.14
CA GLN A 133 -23.55 -2.55 -5.93
C GLN A 133 -22.94 -1.40 -5.10
N GLY A 134 -21.82 -0.83 -5.56
CA GLY A 134 -21.21 0.35 -4.95
C GLY A 134 -20.08 0.08 -3.96
N ASP A 135 -19.63 -1.16 -3.78
CA ASP A 135 -18.51 -1.45 -2.89
C ASP A 135 -17.20 -0.84 -3.41
N ALA A 136 -16.61 0.08 -2.62
CA ALA A 136 -15.43 0.83 -3.02
C ALA A 136 -14.18 -0.06 -3.16
N SER A 137 -14.03 -1.06 -2.30
CA SER A 137 -12.91 -2.00 -2.36
C SER A 137 -12.97 -2.85 -3.63
N ALA A 138 -14.16 -3.35 -3.97
CA ALA A 138 -14.38 -4.09 -5.21
C ALA A 138 -14.19 -3.20 -6.46
N GLN A 139 -14.62 -1.94 -6.41
CA GLN A 139 -14.38 -0.97 -7.49
C GLN A 139 -12.90 -0.73 -7.70
N CYS A 140 -12.13 -0.56 -6.62
CA CYS A 140 -10.69 -0.39 -6.69
C CYS A 140 -10.00 -1.65 -7.23
N ALA A 141 -10.37 -2.84 -6.74
CA ALA A 141 -9.83 -4.13 -7.20
C ALA A 141 -10.10 -4.33 -8.69
N LEU A 142 -11.35 -4.14 -9.12
CA LEU A 142 -11.75 -4.26 -10.54
C LEU A 142 -11.02 -3.24 -11.42
N GLY A 143 -10.81 -2.01 -10.92
CA GLY A 143 -10.00 -1.00 -11.59
C GLY A 143 -8.56 -1.47 -11.83
N LEU A 144 -7.93 -2.11 -10.85
CA LEU A 144 -6.60 -2.70 -10.99
C LEU A 144 -6.59 -3.87 -11.98
N MET A 145 -7.61 -4.73 -11.95
CA MET A 145 -7.73 -5.84 -12.90
C MET A 145 -7.79 -5.32 -14.34
N TYR A 146 -8.60 -4.29 -14.62
CA TYR A 146 -8.61 -3.65 -15.94
C TYR A 146 -7.30 -2.96 -16.30
N LYS A 147 -6.59 -2.35 -15.31
CA LYS A 147 -5.29 -1.71 -15.55
C LYS A 147 -4.23 -2.69 -16.03
N TYR A 148 -4.22 -3.91 -15.48
CA TYR A 148 -3.20 -4.91 -15.76
C TYR A 148 -3.65 -6.01 -16.71
N GLY A 149 -4.92 -6.09 -17.08
CA GLY A 149 -5.49 -7.16 -17.91
C GLY A 149 -5.55 -8.50 -17.17
N ILE A 150 -5.85 -8.48 -15.87
CA ILE A 150 -5.95 -9.67 -15.02
C ILE A 150 -7.40 -10.15 -15.04
N GLY A 151 -7.66 -11.35 -15.60
CA GLY A 151 -9.00 -11.92 -15.73
C GLY A 151 -9.96 -11.15 -16.62
N VAL A 152 -9.52 -10.03 -17.22
CA VAL A 152 -10.29 -9.17 -18.12
C VAL A 152 -9.39 -8.62 -19.22
N GLU A 153 -9.94 -8.19 -20.34
CA GLU A 153 -9.19 -7.46 -21.35
C GLU A 153 -8.71 -6.11 -20.79
N GLN A 154 -7.41 -5.82 -20.95
CA GLN A 154 -6.80 -4.59 -20.45
C GLN A 154 -7.50 -3.35 -21.00
N SER A 155 -7.87 -2.43 -20.12
CA SER A 155 -8.44 -1.14 -20.51
C SER A 155 -8.21 -0.08 -19.43
N TYR A 156 -7.34 0.87 -19.73
CA TYR A 156 -7.07 1.99 -18.83
C TYR A 156 -8.31 2.88 -18.62
N GLU A 157 -9.19 3.03 -19.64
CA GLU A 157 -10.42 3.80 -19.54
C GLU A 157 -11.42 3.16 -18.57
N LYS A 158 -11.58 1.83 -18.64
CA LYS A 158 -12.41 1.11 -17.67
C LYS A 158 -11.81 1.15 -16.27
N ALA A 159 -10.49 0.99 -16.18
CA ALA A 159 -9.76 1.11 -14.91
C ALA A 159 -10.02 2.47 -14.27
N ALA A 160 -9.85 3.57 -15.01
CA ALA A 160 -10.09 4.92 -14.51
C ALA A 160 -11.53 5.14 -14.03
N LYS A 161 -12.53 4.64 -14.77
CA LYS A 161 -13.93 4.74 -14.38
C LYS A 161 -14.23 4.05 -13.05
N TRP A 162 -13.68 2.87 -12.83
CA TRP A 162 -13.91 2.13 -11.58
C TRP A 162 -13.14 2.73 -10.42
N VAL A 163 -11.86 3.10 -10.61
CA VAL A 163 -11.06 3.78 -9.59
C VAL A 163 -11.68 5.13 -9.22
N GLN A 164 -12.23 5.88 -10.18
CA GLN A 164 -12.91 7.15 -9.92
C GLN A 164 -14.13 6.96 -9.00
N LYS A 165 -14.95 5.95 -9.23
CA LYS A 165 -16.10 5.65 -8.36
C LYS A 165 -15.69 5.38 -6.91
N ALA A 166 -14.63 4.60 -6.70
CA ALA A 166 -14.10 4.34 -5.37
C ALA A 166 -13.52 5.62 -4.73
N ALA A 167 -12.77 6.41 -5.50
CA ALA A 167 -12.19 7.68 -5.04
C ALA A 167 -13.26 8.71 -4.62
N GLU A 168 -14.36 8.79 -5.36
CA GLU A 168 -15.51 9.66 -5.06
C GLU A 168 -16.23 9.25 -3.77
N GLN A 169 -16.14 7.98 -3.37
CA GLN A 169 -16.63 7.48 -2.07
C GLN A 169 -15.70 7.78 -0.89
N GLY A 170 -14.52 8.36 -1.17
CA GLY A 170 -13.56 8.74 -0.13
C GLY A 170 -12.46 7.71 0.13
N ASP A 171 -12.37 6.63 -0.63
CA ASP A 171 -11.28 5.66 -0.49
C ASP A 171 -9.93 6.32 -0.82
N ALA A 172 -9.02 6.37 0.17
CA ALA A 172 -7.76 7.09 0.05
C ALA A 172 -6.82 6.46 -0.99
N ASP A 173 -6.80 5.12 -1.05
CA ASP A 173 -5.98 4.39 -2.03
C ASP A 173 -6.48 4.62 -3.46
N ALA A 174 -7.80 4.64 -3.66
CA ALA A 174 -8.38 4.94 -4.96
C ALA A 174 -8.14 6.41 -5.36
N GLN A 175 -8.22 7.35 -4.41
CA GLN A 175 -7.89 8.76 -4.67
C GLN A 175 -6.44 8.91 -5.11
N TYR A 176 -5.51 8.28 -4.43
CA TYR A 176 -4.10 8.26 -4.83
C TYR A 176 -3.91 7.66 -6.24
N LYS A 177 -4.50 6.48 -6.49
CA LYS A 177 -4.42 5.83 -7.80
C LYS A 177 -5.00 6.68 -8.93
N LEU A 178 -6.10 7.39 -8.66
CA LEU A 178 -6.70 8.31 -9.62
C LEU A 178 -5.80 9.52 -9.88
N GLY A 179 -5.15 10.06 -8.84
CA GLY A 179 -4.11 11.08 -8.97
C GLY A 179 -2.99 10.63 -9.91
N VAL A 180 -2.45 9.43 -9.71
CA VAL A 180 -1.42 8.82 -10.59
C VAL A 180 -1.93 8.66 -12.03
N MET A 181 -3.22 8.30 -12.21
CA MET A 181 -3.80 8.18 -13.55
C MET A 181 -3.88 9.53 -14.28
N TYR A 182 -4.29 10.60 -13.59
CA TYR A 182 -4.30 11.94 -14.14
C TYR A 182 -2.89 12.48 -14.41
N GLU A 183 -1.94 12.22 -13.52
CA GLU A 183 -0.53 12.63 -13.69
C GLU A 183 0.08 12.03 -14.97
N ASN A 184 -0.23 10.75 -15.25
CA ASN A 184 0.36 10.02 -16.37
C ASN A 184 -0.53 9.98 -17.63
N GLY A 185 -1.75 10.50 -17.62
CA GLY A 185 -2.68 10.42 -18.74
C GLY A 185 -3.12 8.99 -19.07
N ARG A 186 -3.24 8.11 -18.05
CA ARG A 186 -3.59 6.70 -18.27
C ARG A 186 -5.08 6.48 -18.03
N GLY A 187 -5.82 6.28 -19.12
CA GLY A 187 -7.27 6.08 -19.09
C GLY A 187 -8.11 7.34 -18.87
N VAL A 188 -7.43 8.46 -18.68
CA VAL A 188 -7.96 9.82 -18.58
C VAL A 188 -7.06 10.78 -19.35
N GLU A 189 -7.56 11.94 -19.75
CA GLU A 189 -6.71 13.02 -20.26
C GLU A 189 -5.76 13.50 -19.15
N GLN A 190 -4.48 13.65 -19.48
CA GLN A 190 -3.46 14.09 -18.53
C GLN A 190 -3.83 15.46 -17.95
N SER A 191 -3.78 15.59 -16.63
CA SER A 191 -3.95 16.88 -15.94
C SER A 191 -3.25 16.83 -14.58
N TYR A 192 -2.19 17.60 -14.45
CA TYR A 192 -1.47 17.76 -13.21
C TYR A 192 -2.30 18.44 -12.13
N GLU A 193 -3.18 19.39 -12.51
CA GLU A 193 -4.09 20.05 -11.60
C GLU A 193 -5.05 19.06 -10.93
N LYS A 194 -5.66 18.15 -11.73
CA LYS A 194 -6.51 17.11 -11.19
C LYS A 194 -5.72 16.08 -10.38
N ALA A 195 -4.48 15.78 -10.77
CA ALA A 195 -3.61 14.90 -9.97
C ALA A 195 -3.38 15.51 -8.58
N VAL A 196 -3.05 16.80 -8.49
CA VAL A 196 -2.91 17.52 -7.21
C VAL A 196 -4.18 17.48 -6.37
N GLU A 197 -5.36 17.70 -6.99
CA GLU A 197 -6.65 17.63 -6.28
C GLU A 197 -6.89 16.26 -5.63
N TRP A 198 -6.60 15.18 -6.36
CA TRP A 198 -6.79 13.82 -5.85
C TRP A 198 -5.71 13.40 -4.84
N TYR A 199 -4.44 13.76 -5.09
CA TYR A 199 -3.38 13.56 -4.11
C TYR A 199 -3.65 14.30 -2.81
N LEU A 200 -4.17 15.52 -2.87
CA LEU A 200 -4.51 16.30 -1.67
C LEU A 200 -5.54 15.56 -0.81
N LYS A 201 -6.61 15.06 -1.42
CA LYS A 201 -7.65 14.28 -0.69
C LYS A 201 -7.07 13.04 0.00
N ALA A 202 -6.22 12.28 -0.70
CA ALA A 202 -5.57 11.11 -0.13
C ALA A 202 -4.54 11.46 0.95
N ALA A 203 -3.77 12.53 0.74
CA ALA A 203 -2.76 13.03 1.67
C ALA A 203 -3.38 13.56 2.99
N GLU A 204 -4.54 14.23 2.91
CA GLU A 204 -5.31 14.68 4.08
C GLU A 204 -5.84 13.51 4.91
N GLN A 205 -6.08 12.36 4.30
CA GLN A 205 -6.42 11.12 5.00
C GLN A 205 -5.20 10.39 5.58
N GLY A 206 -3.98 10.92 5.36
CA GLY A 206 -2.75 10.41 5.94
C GLY A 206 -1.96 9.45 5.06
N LEU A 207 -2.36 9.23 3.78
CA LEU A 207 -1.63 8.32 2.90
C LEU A 207 -0.25 8.88 2.55
N ALA A 208 0.83 8.21 3.00
CA ALA A 208 2.20 8.69 2.88
C ALA A 208 2.67 8.84 1.43
N ASP A 209 2.30 7.89 0.55
CA ASP A 209 2.58 7.98 -0.89
C ASP A 209 2.00 9.26 -1.51
N ALA A 210 0.75 9.59 -1.17
CA ALA A 210 0.09 10.80 -1.68
C ALA A 210 0.73 12.08 -1.10
N GLN A 211 1.13 12.04 0.17
CA GLN A 211 1.84 13.16 0.80
C GLN A 211 3.19 13.40 0.12
N CYS A 212 3.94 12.34 -0.19
CA CYS A 212 5.22 12.43 -0.89
C CYS A 212 5.04 13.01 -2.30
N ASN A 213 4.11 12.46 -3.11
CA ASN A 213 3.85 12.96 -4.45
C ASN A 213 3.38 14.42 -4.44
N LEU A 214 2.51 14.79 -3.50
CA LEU A 214 2.04 16.16 -3.35
C LEU A 214 3.18 17.10 -2.95
N GLY A 215 4.10 16.67 -2.08
CA GLY A 215 5.33 17.38 -1.75
C GLY A 215 6.18 17.67 -2.99
N ALA A 216 6.39 16.65 -3.84
CA ALA A 216 7.12 16.79 -5.09
C ALA A 216 6.41 17.75 -6.07
N MET A 217 5.09 17.69 -6.19
CA MET A 217 4.33 18.60 -7.06
C MET A 217 4.43 20.05 -6.60
N TYR A 218 4.35 20.33 -5.30
CA TYR A 218 4.59 21.67 -4.77
C TYR A 218 6.05 22.11 -4.94
N GLY A 219 7.01 21.22 -4.75
CA GLY A 219 8.43 21.52 -4.93
C GLY A 219 8.78 21.87 -6.38
N ASN A 220 8.15 21.24 -7.34
CA ASN A 220 8.40 21.44 -8.77
C ASN A 220 7.46 22.48 -9.42
N GLY A 221 6.36 22.88 -8.77
CA GLY A 221 5.33 23.71 -9.37
C GLY A 221 4.54 22.98 -10.46
N THR A 222 4.35 21.66 -10.32
CA THR A 222 3.66 20.84 -11.30
C THR A 222 2.18 20.76 -10.96
N GLY A 223 1.29 21.31 -11.79
CA GLY A 223 -0.16 21.37 -11.58
C GLY A 223 -0.60 22.28 -10.43
N VAL A 224 0.34 23.00 -9.81
CA VAL A 224 0.12 23.91 -8.68
C VAL A 224 1.22 24.97 -8.65
N GLU A 225 0.97 26.11 -8.05
CA GLU A 225 2.00 27.12 -7.82
C GLU A 225 3.12 26.56 -6.94
N GLN A 226 4.38 26.75 -7.37
CA GLN A 226 5.55 26.25 -6.64
C GLN A 226 5.59 26.83 -5.23
N SER A 227 5.79 25.96 -4.24
CA SER A 227 6.00 26.35 -2.85
C SER A 227 6.85 25.32 -2.12
N TYR A 228 8.07 25.68 -1.84
CA TYR A 228 8.98 24.82 -1.08
C TYR A 228 8.54 24.64 0.38
N GLU A 229 7.86 25.63 0.97
CA GLU A 229 7.31 25.54 2.31
C GLU A 229 6.24 24.46 2.38
N LYS A 230 5.30 24.43 1.41
CA LYS A 230 4.29 23.39 1.34
C LYS A 230 4.89 22.02 1.01
N ALA A 231 5.89 21.98 0.14
CA ALA A 231 6.62 20.74 -0.15
C ALA A 231 7.24 20.16 1.13
N LEU A 232 7.91 21.03 1.93
CA LEU A 232 8.48 20.65 3.22
C LEU A 232 7.44 20.08 4.18
N GLU A 233 6.28 20.74 4.31
CA GLU A 233 5.19 20.28 5.19
C GLU A 233 4.70 18.87 4.80
N TRP A 234 4.52 18.61 3.51
CA TRP A 234 4.03 17.32 3.04
C TRP A 234 5.10 16.22 3.13
N PHE A 235 6.34 16.51 2.74
CA PHE A 235 7.44 15.56 2.93
C PHE A 235 7.67 15.23 4.39
N GLN A 236 7.53 16.21 5.30
CA GLN A 236 7.68 15.95 6.73
C GLN A 236 6.63 14.98 7.25
N LYS A 237 5.35 15.15 6.86
CA LYS A 237 4.26 14.22 7.24
C LYS A 237 4.53 12.79 6.75
N ALA A 238 4.96 12.62 5.49
CA ALA A 238 5.28 11.30 4.95
C ALA A 238 6.54 10.70 5.60
N ALA A 239 7.58 11.51 5.83
CA ALA A 239 8.82 11.09 6.45
C ALA A 239 8.64 10.63 7.91
N GLU A 240 7.78 11.30 8.67
CA GLU A 240 7.42 10.93 10.05
C GLU A 240 6.66 9.59 10.11
N GLN A 241 5.95 9.21 9.06
CA GLN A 241 5.34 7.88 8.90
C GLN A 241 6.36 6.80 8.49
N GLY A 242 7.62 7.19 8.24
CA GLY A 242 8.68 6.26 7.85
C GLY A 242 8.86 6.10 6.34
N PHE A 243 8.17 6.90 5.49
CA PHE A 243 8.27 6.78 4.04
C PHE A 243 9.67 7.19 3.55
N ALA A 244 10.44 6.22 3.02
CA ALA A 244 11.86 6.39 2.75
C ALA A 244 12.17 7.48 1.70
N ASP A 245 11.36 7.56 0.63
CA ASP A 245 11.53 8.58 -0.42
C ASP A 245 11.34 9.99 0.18
N ALA A 246 10.29 10.20 0.97
CA ALA A 246 10.05 11.48 1.63
C ALA A 246 11.15 11.85 2.65
N GLN A 247 11.71 10.85 3.33
CA GLN A 247 12.89 11.08 4.21
C GLN A 247 14.10 11.55 3.40
N CYS A 248 14.33 10.95 2.22
CA CYS A 248 15.39 11.36 1.32
C CYS A 248 15.17 12.79 0.81
N ASP A 249 13.97 13.10 0.34
CA ASP A 249 13.61 14.44 -0.14
C ASP A 249 13.74 15.49 0.96
N LEU A 250 13.30 15.17 2.17
CA LEU A 250 13.45 16.04 3.34
C LEU A 250 14.93 16.26 3.68
N GLY A 251 15.75 15.19 3.60
CA GLY A 251 17.21 15.29 3.70
C GLY A 251 17.79 16.26 2.68
N TYR A 252 17.36 16.14 1.42
CA TYR A 252 17.77 17.04 0.34
C TYR A 252 17.37 18.51 0.59
N MET A 253 16.16 18.75 1.09
CA MET A 253 15.70 20.11 1.41
C MET A 253 16.54 20.75 2.51
N TYR A 254 16.86 20.02 3.60
CA TYR A 254 17.75 20.52 4.64
C TYR A 254 19.20 20.70 4.16
N ASP A 255 19.66 19.84 3.25
CA ASP A 255 21.01 19.92 2.70
C ASP A 255 21.22 21.17 1.87
N ASN A 256 20.21 21.58 1.11
CA ASN A 256 20.29 22.74 0.21
C ASN A 256 19.68 24.02 0.78
N GLY A 257 18.97 23.95 1.92
CA GLY A 257 18.23 25.10 2.45
C GLY A 257 17.01 25.46 1.60
N THR A 258 16.37 24.46 0.98
CA THR A 258 15.21 24.68 0.11
C THR A 258 13.93 24.68 0.92
N GLY A 259 13.26 25.82 1.06
CA GLY A 259 12.05 26.00 1.86
C GLY A 259 12.27 25.88 3.38
N VAL A 260 13.51 25.75 3.81
CA VAL A 260 13.92 25.59 5.21
C VAL A 260 15.33 26.13 5.41
N GLU A 261 15.69 26.52 6.63
CA GLU A 261 17.08 26.87 6.95
C GLU A 261 18.00 25.66 6.74
N GLN A 262 19.11 25.88 6.02
CA GLN A 262 20.06 24.80 5.73
C GLN A 262 20.64 24.19 7.02
N SER A 263 20.62 22.86 7.08
CA SER A 263 21.21 22.11 8.19
C SER A 263 21.73 20.76 7.71
N TYR A 264 23.05 20.65 7.62
CA TYR A 264 23.71 19.41 7.22
C TYR A 264 23.51 18.29 8.25
N GLU A 265 23.37 18.62 9.53
CA GLU A 265 23.10 17.67 10.60
C GLU A 265 21.72 17.02 10.42
N LYS A 266 20.68 17.84 10.19
CA LYS A 266 19.33 17.32 9.92
C LYS A 266 19.26 16.57 8.60
N ALA A 267 19.94 17.05 7.56
CA ALA A 267 20.03 16.33 6.30
C ALA A 267 20.62 14.93 6.50
N LEU A 268 21.72 14.82 7.26
CA LEU A 268 22.37 13.55 7.58
C LEU A 268 21.43 12.61 8.34
N GLU A 269 20.68 13.11 9.33
CA GLU A 269 19.72 12.32 10.10
C GLU A 269 18.64 11.71 9.21
N TRP A 270 18.08 12.51 8.29
CA TRP A 270 17.04 12.06 7.38
C TRP A 270 17.57 11.11 6.31
N TYR A 271 18.72 11.41 5.70
CA TYR A 271 19.36 10.48 4.78
C TYR A 271 19.70 9.14 5.44
N LEU A 272 20.13 9.15 6.73
CA LEU A 272 20.44 7.91 7.45
C LEU A 272 19.21 7.03 7.61
N LYS A 273 18.04 7.62 8.00
CA LYS A 273 16.77 6.89 8.12
C LYS A 273 16.36 6.25 6.80
N ALA A 274 16.42 6.98 5.70
CA ALA A 274 16.08 6.47 4.38
C ALA A 274 17.08 5.38 3.90
N ALA A 275 18.37 5.59 4.13
CA ALA A 275 19.42 4.66 3.74
C ALA A 275 19.39 3.34 4.52
N GLU A 276 18.99 3.36 5.81
CA GLU A 276 18.80 2.18 6.64
C GLU A 276 17.61 1.34 6.16
N GLN A 277 16.61 1.96 5.54
CA GLN A 277 15.51 1.27 4.86
C GLN A 277 15.91 0.70 3.50
N GLY A 278 17.12 1.00 3.03
CA GLY A 278 17.65 0.45 1.78
C GLY A 278 17.58 1.39 0.59
N LEU A 279 17.07 2.62 0.71
CA LEU A 279 16.94 3.53 -0.42
C LEU A 279 18.32 3.89 -1.01
N ALA A 280 18.55 3.55 -2.29
CA ALA A 280 19.84 3.69 -2.95
C ALA A 280 20.30 5.15 -3.06
N ASP A 281 19.39 6.07 -3.38
CA ASP A 281 19.65 7.50 -3.45
C ASP A 281 20.18 8.04 -2.09
N ALA A 282 19.50 7.70 -1.00
CA ALA A 282 19.93 8.12 0.33
C ALA A 282 21.28 7.50 0.74
N GLN A 283 21.53 6.25 0.36
CA GLN A 283 22.84 5.61 0.56
C GLN A 283 23.94 6.33 -0.23
N TYR A 284 23.64 6.74 -1.45
CA TYR A 284 24.58 7.54 -2.25
C TYR A 284 24.84 8.91 -1.58
N PHE A 285 23.81 9.65 -1.18
CA PHE A 285 23.98 10.94 -0.53
C PHE A 285 24.77 10.83 0.78
N LEU A 286 24.55 9.80 1.59
CA LEU A 286 25.38 9.52 2.76
C LEU A 286 26.83 9.26 2.39
N GLY A 287 27.08 8.49 1.35
CA GLY A 287 28.42 8.27 0.80
C GLY A 287 29.11 9.60 0.47
N GLU A 288 28.42 10.52 -0.22
CA GLU A 288 28.92 11.86 -0.52
C GLU A 288 29.20 12.69 0.74
N LYS A 289 28.31 12.63 1.75
CA LYS A 289 28.54 13.33 3.03
C LYS A 289 29.79 12.88 3.73
N TYR A 290 30.01 11.55 3.83
CA TYR A 290 31.24 11.01 4.43
C TYR A 290 32.48 11.26 3.57
N TYR A 291 32.35 11.22 2.22
CA TYR A 291 33.46 11.50 1.32
C TYR A 291 33.95 12.94 1.43
N ASN A 292 33.02 13.91 1.49
CA ASN A 292 33.31 15.33 1.53
C ASN A 292 33.55 15.87 2.95
N GLY A 293 33.05 15.17 3.99
CA GLY A 293 33.07 15.66 5.37
C GLY A 293 32.07 16.81 5.62
N ILE A 294 30.88 16.74 4.99
CA ILE A 294 29.84 17.76 5.12
C ILE A 294 28.79 17.29 6.14
N GLY A 295 28.66 18.05 7.24
CA GLY A 295 27.78 17.71 8.37
C GLY A 295 28.29 16.54 9.22
N VAL A 296 29.39 15.92 8.84
CA VAL A 296 30.00 14.76 9.50
C VAL A 296 31.52 14.73 9.29
N ALA A 297 32.26 14.11 10.21
CA ALA A 297 33.70 13.92 10.02
C ALA A 297 33.96 13.07 8.76
N ARG A 298 34.86 13.55 7.90
CA ARG A 298 35.23 12.86 6.68
C ARG A 298 35.76 11.45 6.96
N SER A 299 35.23 10.46 6.26
CA SER A 299 35.70 9.08 6.29
C SER A 299 35.48 8.40 4.94
N TYR A 300 36.56 8.12 4.24
CA TYR A 300 36.51 7.42 2.96
C TYR A 300 36.04 5.96 3.13
N GLU A 301 36.37 5.32 4.24
CA GLU A 301 35.91 3.95 4.54
C GLU A 301 34.39 3.87 4.68
N LYS A 302 33.78 4.85 5.40
CA LYS A 302 32.33 4.94 5.52
C LYS A 302 31.68 5.31 4.18
N ALA A 303 32.31 6.22 3.41
CA ALA A 303 31.84 6.56 2.08
C ALA A 303 31.79 5.33 1.18
N VAL A 304 32.87 4.53 1.12
CA VAL A 304 32.91 3.26 0.38
C VAL A 304 31.80 2.31 0.83
N ALA A 305 31.60 2.17 2.14
CA ALA A 305 30.57 1.27 2.67
C ALA A 305 29.16 1.65 2.19
N TRP A 306 28.84 2.94 2.14
CA TRP A 306 27.54 3.43 1.67
C TRP A 306 27.44 3.37 0.14
N PHE A 307 28.46 3.81 -0.60
CA PHE A 307 28.50 3.67 -2.06
C PHE A 307 28.36 2.21 -2.50
N LEU A 308 28.98 1.27 -1.79
CA LEU A 308 28.87 -0.16 -2.10
C LEU A 308 27.44 -0.68 -1.96
N LYS A 309 26.68 -0.22 -0.95
CA LYS A 309 25.28 -0.59 -0.79
C LYS A 309 24.42 -0.10 -1.97
N ALA A 310 24.55 1.18 -2.34
CA ALA A 310 23.84 1.76 -3.46
C ALA A 310 24.26 1.13 -4.81
N ALA A 311 25.57 0.93 -5.02
CA ALA A 311 26.12 0.35 -6.24
C ALA A 311 25.66 -1.10 -6.48
N LYS A 312 25.50 -1.89 -5.42
CA LYS A 312 24.95 -3.26 -5.50
C LYS A 312 23.47 -3.29 -5.92
N GLN A 313 22.74 -2.22 -5.68
CA GLN A 313 21.36 -2.05 -6.16
C GLN A 313 21.29 -1.55 -7.62
N GLY A 314 22.43 -1.32 -8.26
CA GLY A 314 22.48 -0.85 -9.63
C GLY A 314 22.56 0.68 -9.77
N PHE A 315 22.68 1.45 -8.68
CA PHE A 315 22.71 2.92 -8.76
C PHE A 315 23.99 3.40 -9.45
N ALA A 316 23.86 3.91 -10.68
CA ALA A 316 24.98 4.21 -11.58
C ALA A 316 25.98 5.20 -10.96
N TYR A 317 25.51 6.29 -10.38
CA TYR A 317 26.39 7.27 -9.72
C TYR A 317 27.21 6.66 -8.58
N ALA A 318 26.63 5.75 -7.79
CA ALA A 318 27.36 5.06 -6.74
C ALA A 318 28.38 4.06 -7.30
N GLN A 319 28.06 3.41 -8.42
CA GLN A 319 29.00 2.54 -9.13
C GLN A 319 30.19 3.34 -9.64
N PHE A 320 29.96 4.48 -10.28
CA PHE A 320 31.03 5.38 -10.70
C PHE A 320 31.89 5.83 -9.51
N ARG A 321 31.26 6.32 -8.43
CA ARG A 321 31.99 6.73 -7.20
C ARG A 321 32.82 5.61 -6.62
N LEU A 322 32.30 4.41 -6.58
CA LEU A 322 33.01 3.24 -6.07
C LEU A 322 34.20 2.87 -6.96
N GLY A 323 34.05 2.94 -8.29
CA GLY A 323 35.14 2.82 -9.26
C GLY A 323 36.24 3.82 -8.97
N PHE A 324 35.89 5.10 -8.81
CA PHE A 324 36.82 6.18 -8.46
C PHE A 324 37.55 5.94 -7.12
N MET A 325 36.85 5.41 -6.10
CA MET A 325 37.48 5.09 -4.81
C MET A 325 38.54 4.01 -4.95
N TYR A 326 38.30 2.97 -5.77
CA TYR A 326 39.29 1.92 -6.04
C TYR A 326 40.44 2.43 -6.93
N ASP A 327 40.18 3.29 -7.90
CA ASP A 327 41.22 3.87 -8.77
C ASP A 327 42.19 4.75 -7.95
N CYS A 328 41.67 5.55 -7.04
CA CYS A 328 42.49 6.45 -6.22
C CYS A 328 42.99 5.84 -4.90
N GLY A 329 42.60 4.63 -4.53
CA GLY A 329 42.92 4.02 -3.23
C GLY A 329 42.36 4.78 -2.03
N ARG A 330 41.16 5.39 -2.16
CA ARG A 330 40.52 6.15 -1.07
C ARG A 330 39.57 5.29 -0.28
N GLY A 331 39.91 5.03 0.99
CA GLY A 331 39.08 4.18 1.89
C GLY A 331 39.08 2.70 1.53
N VAL A 332 39.82 2.32 0.50
CA VAL A 332 40.07 0.94 0.04
C VAL A 332 41.49 0.83 -0.52
N GLU A 333 42.02 -0.38 -0.61
CA GLU A 333 43.25 -0.63 -1.34
C GLU A 333 43.05 -0.33 -2.83
N GLN A 334 43.97 0.41 -3.44
CA GLN A 334 43.92 0.75 -4.85
C GLN A 334 43.87 -0.51 -5.71
N SER A 335 42.98 -0.52 -6.72
CA SER A 335 42.83 -1.67 -7.62
C SER A 335 42.22 -1.25 -8.95
N ASP A 336 43.04 -1.16 -9.98
CA ASP A 336 42.57 -0.84 -11.34
C ASP A 336 41.58 -1.89 -11.85
N ALA A 337 41.73 -3.16 -11.46
CA ALA A 337 40.78 -4.21 -11.84
C ALA A 337 39.39 -3.99 -11.25
N LYS A 338 39.28 -3.63 -9.96
CA LYS A 338 38.01 -3.32 -9.32
C LYS A 338 37.45 -1.98 -9.79
N ALA A 339 38.31 -1.00 -10.04
CA ALA A 339 37.90 0.28 -10.61
C ALA A 339 37.23 0.06 -11.97
N ARG A 340 37.88 -0.73 -12.85
CA ARG A 340 37.36 -1.10 -14.16
C ARG A 340 36.01 -1.82 -14.06
N GLU A 341 35.89 -2.77 -13.14
CA GLU A 341 34.61 -3.51 -12.92
C GLU A 341 33.45 -2.57 -12.60
N TRP A 342 33.66 -1.64 -11.68
CA TRP A 342 32.59 -0.71 -11.26
C TRP A 342 32.31 0.37 -12.31
N TYR A 343 33.33 0.93 -12.95
CA TYR A 343 33.13 1.86 -14.05
C TYR A 343 32.40 1.21 -15.22
N GLN A 344 32.70 -0.07 -15.54
CA GLN A 344 32.00 -0.82 -16.59
C GLN A 344 30.49 -0.90 -16.31
N LYS A 345 30.11 -1.22 -15.06
CA LYS A 345 28.68 -1.29 -14.66
C LYS A 345 27.98 0.06 -14.78
N ALA A 346 28.63 1.16 -14.44
CA ALA A 346 28.07 2.49 -14.58
C ALA A 346 27.99 2.90 -16.07
N ALA A 347 29.02 2.62 -16.85
CA ALA A 347 29.08 2.90 -18.29
C ALA A 347 27.99 2.15 -19.08
N GLU A 348 27.71 0.89 -18.72
CA GLU A 348 26.61 0.10 -19.31
C GLU A 348 25.23 0.74 -19.09
N GLN A 349 25.10 1.61 -18.09
CA GLN A 349 23.91 2.40 -17.84
C GLN A 349 23.95 3.81 -18.47
N GLY A 350 25.03 4.12 -19.23
CA GLY A 350 25.20 5.40 -19.93
C GLY A 350 25.83 6.50 -19.07
N ASP A 351 26.51 6.18 -17.96
CA ASP A 351 27.25 7.18 -17.18
C ASP A 351 28.49 7.65 -17.97
N GLU A 352 28.45 8.89 -18.46
CA GLU A 352 29.50 9.47 -19.33
C GLU A 352 30.85 9.55 -18.63
N LEU A 353 30.86 9.89 -17.31
CA LEU A 353 32.09 9.96 -16.53
C LEU A 353 32.75 8.60 -16.36
N ALA A 354 31.95 7.55 -16.25
CA ALA A 354 32.45 6.17 -16.17
C ALA A 354 33.04 5.72 -17.51
N ILE A 355 32.45 6.12 -18.65
CA ILE A 355 32.97 5.85 -19.98
C ILE A 355 34.36 6.50 -20.16
N GLU A 356 34.47 7.80 -19.84
CA GLU A 356 35.76 8.53 -19.92
C GLU A 356 36.82 7.92 -18.99
N ALA A 357 36.42 7.50 -17.78
CA ALA A 357 37.32 6.87 -16.81
C ALA A 357 37.82 5.52 -17.27
N LEU A 358 37.00 4.73 -18.00
CA LEU A 358 37.43 3.46 -18.62
C LEU A 358 38.43 3.69 -19.73
N ASP A 359 38.22 4.65 -20.61
CA ASP A 359 39.14 4.99 -21.69
C ASP A 359 40.51 5.39 -21.13
N TRP A 360 40.53 6.22 -20.10
CA TRP A 360 41.77 6.58 -19.42
C TRP A 360 42.45 5.40 -18.72
N LEU A 361 41.75 4.44 -18.15
CA LEU A 361 42.28 3.22 -17.56
C LEU A 361 42.83 2.25 -18.61
N ASN A 362 42.35 2.33 -19.87
CA ASN A 362 42.83 1.51 -20.98
C ASN A 362 44.14 2.05 -21.58
N ASP A 363 44.36 3.36 -21.46
CA ASP A 363 45.54 4.06 -21.95
C ASP A 363 46.73 4.03 -20.97
N LYS A 364 46.51 3.58 -19.72
CA LYS A 364 47.57 3.34 -18.72
C LYS A 364 48.33 2.05 -18.97
#